data_597dcdd9159ef0ecc7550a1798816c22
#
_entry.id   597dcdd9159ef0ecc7550a1798816c22
#
_cell.length_a   1.000
_cell.length_b   1.000
_cell.length_c   1.000
_cell.angle_alpha   90.00
_cell.angle_beta   90.00
_cell.angle_gamma   90.00
#
_symmetry.space_group_name_H-M   'P 1'
#
loop_
_entity.id
_entity.type
_entity.pdbx_description
1 polymer ?
#
loop_
_entity_poly.entity_id
_entity_poly.type
_entity_poly.pdbx_seq_one_letter_code
_entity_poly.pdbx_strand_id
1 'polypeptide(L)'
;LKVKEKFPDAVLIFVLPPSAKELKSRLEGRGTETQDVVLKRLSRAEEESAFVEQYDYIVVNDDLGACMEAVNGIVCAEHQRPNLNLEHITNLKEELNALVKGEN
;
A
#
# COMPACT_ATOMS: atom_id res chain seq x y z
N LEU A 1 -6.35 12.95 -1.80
CA LEU A 1 -5.55 12.60 -0.62
C LEU A 1 -4.43 13.61 -0.42
N LYS A 2 -4.45 14.27 0.71
CA LYS A 2 -3.47 15.32 1.04
C LYS A 2 -2.04 14.81 1.12
N VAL A 3 -1.85 13.54 1.49
CA VAL A 3 -0.52 12.92 1.58
C VAL A 3 0.15 12.91 0.21
N LYS A 4 -0.58 12.54 -0.84
CA LYS A 4 -0.05 12.51 -2.21
C LYS A 4 0.29 13.90 -2.73
N GLU A 5 -0.48 14.91 -2.35
CA GLU A 5 -0.21 16.30 -2.74
C GLU A 5 1.11 16.78 -2.15
N LYS A 6 1.36 16.44 -0.89
CA LYS A 6 2.56 16.83 -0.17
C LYS A 6 3.76 15.93 -0.48
N PHE A 7 3.51 14.64 -0.66
CA PHE A 7 4.53 13.63 -0.95
C PHE A 7 4.12 12.81 -2.18
N PRO A 8 4.34 13.33 -3.39
CA PRO A 8 3.90 12.64 -4.62
C PRO A 8 4.47 11.24 -4.79
N ASP A 9 5.64 10.97 -4.21
CA ASP A 9 6.29 9.66 -4.30
C ASP A 9 5.83 8.68 -3.23
N ALA A 10 4.94 9.09 -2.33
CA ALA A 10 4.40 8.21 -1.30
C ALA A 10 3.59 7.08 -1.92
N VAL A 11 3.80 5.87 -1.41
CA VAL A 11 3.03 4.69 -1.81
C VAL A 11 1.93 4.47 -0.79
N LEU A 12 0.69 4.53 -1.25
CA LEU A 12 -0.48 4.40 -0.39
C LEU A 12 -1.13 3.03 -0.57
N ILE A 13 -1.25 2.31 0.53
CA ILE A 13 -1.86 0.98 0.57
C ILE A 13 -3.13 1.06 1.40
N PHE A 14 -4.25 0.66 0.82
CA PHE A 14 -5.52 0.59 1.53
C PHE A 14 -5.80 -0.85 1.95
N VAL A 15 -6.00 -1.05 3.25
CA VAL A 15 -6.31 -2.37 3.79
C VAL A 15 -7.81 -2.50 3.92
N LEU A 16 -8.38 -3.45 3.19
CA LEU A 16 -9.82 -3.69 3.13
C LEU A 16 -10.22 -4.91 3.94
N PRO A 17 -11.39 -4.90 4.60
CA PRO A 17 -11.95 -6.14 5.11
C PRO A 17 -12.46 -6.99 3.95
N PRO A 18 -12.66 -8.32 4.15
CA PRO A 18 -13.19 -9.18 3.07
C PRO A 18 -14.58 -8.76 2.62
N SER A 19 -15.38 -8.21 3.52
CA SER A 19 -16.73 -7.73 3.22
C SER A 19 -17.17 -6.74 4.31
N ALA A 20 -18.21 -5.98 4.01
CA ALA A 20 -18.82 -5.08 5.01
C ALA A 20 -19.42 -5.86 6.17
N LYS A 21 -19.98 -7.02 5.88
CA LYS A 21 -20.56 -7.91 6.89
C LYS A 21 -19.49 -8.40 7.87
N GLU A 22 -18.32 -8.77 7.35
CA GLU A 22 -17.19 -9.20 8.16
C GLU A 22 -16.67 -8.07 9.03
N LEU A 23 -16.59 -6.86 8.48
CA LEU A 23 -16.17 -5.68 9.23
C LEU A 23 -17.10 -5.44 10.40
N LYS A 24 -18.41 -5.48 10.16
CA LYS A 24 -19.41 -5.31 11.21
C LYS A 24 -19.27 -6.36 12.29
N SER A 25 -19.10 -7.62 11.86
CA SER A 25 -18.94 -8.76 12.78
C SER A 25 -17.71 -8.56 13.69
N ARG A 26 -16.59 -8.12 13.12
CA ARG A 26 -15.36 -7.87 13.88
C ARG A 26 -15.54 -6.75 14.89
N LEU A 27 -16.22 -5.67 14.51
CA LEU A 27 -16.49 -4.54 15.40
C LEU A 27 -17.40 -4.95 16.55
N GLU A 28 -18.44 -5.72 16.28
CA GLU A 28 -19.36 -6.21 17.29
C GLU A 28 -18.71 -7.26 18.19
N GLY A 29 -17.84 -8.08 17.61
CA GLY A 29 -17.18 -9.17 18.33
C GLY A 29 -16.21 -8.73 19.43
N ARG A 30 -15.79 -7.47 19.43
CA ARG A 30 -14.95 -6.93 20.49
C ARG A 30 -15.68 -6.80 21.82
N GLY A 31 -17.00 -6.67 21.78
CA GLY A 31 -17.84 -6.65 22.97
C GLY A 31 -17.68 -5.43 23.86
N THR A 32 -16.84 -4.49 23.48
CA THR A 32 -16.52 -3.28 24.27
C THR A 32 -17.18 -2.01 23.73
N GLU A 33 -17.85 -2.10 22.58
CA GLU A 33 -18.43 -0.93 21.93
C GLU A 33 -19.94 -1.02 21.82
N THR A 34 -20.60 0.12 21.93
CA THR A 34 -22.04 0.22 21.75
C THR A 34 -22.38 0.17 20.26
N GLN A 35 -23.66 -0.10 19.95
CA GLN A 35 -24.14 -0.08 18.57
C GLN A 35 -23.92 1.27 17.90
N ASP A 36 -24.04 2.37 18.65
CA ASP A 36 -23.81 3.71 18.11
C ASP A 36 -22.37 3.87 17.64
N VAL A 37 -21.40 3.35 18.38
CA VAL A 37 -19.99 3.41 18.02
C VAL A 37 -19.71 2.52 16.80
N VAL A 38 -20.32 1.33 16.76
CA VAL A 38 -20.18 0.43 15.60
C VAL A 38 -20.69 1.12 14.34
N LEU A 39 -21.87 1.75 14.40
CA LEU A 39 -22.44 2.48 13.26
C LEU A 39 -21.58 3.64 12.82
N LYS A 40 -20.97 4.38 13.75
CA LYS A 40 -20.06 5.46 13.41
C LYS A 40 -18.83 4.94 12.67
N ARG A 41 -18.29 3.82 13.09
CA ARG A 41 -17.12 3.22 12.43
C ARG A 41 -17.45 2.70 11.05
N LEU A 42 -18.64 2.10 10.88
CA LEU A 42 -19.11 1.64 9.57
C LEU A 42 -19.32 2.82 8.62
N SER A 43 -19.89 3.91 9.13
CA SER A 43 -20.09 5.14 8.36
C SER A 43 -18.76 5.74 7.90
N ARG A 44 -17.77 5.75 8.79
CA ARG A 44 -16.43 6.23 8.44
C ARG A 44 -15.78 5.34 7.37
N ALA A 45 -15.95 4.02 7.49
CA ALA A 45 -15.43 3.09 6.51
C ALA A 45 -16.08 3.32 5.14
N GLU A 46 -17.37 3.62 5.10
CA GLU A 46 -18.06 3.97 3.87
C GLU A 46 -17.47 5.22 3.22
N GLU A 47 -17.24 6.26 4.02
CA GLU A 47 -16.63 7.51 3.53
C GLU A 47 -15.22 7.27 3.00
N GLU A 48 -14.41 6.51 3.74
CA GLU A 48 -13.03 6.22 3.35
C GLU A 48 -12.97 5.36 2.09
N SER A 49 -13.90 4.41 1.93
CA SER A 49 -13.92 3.53 0.77
C SER A 49 -14.23 4.27 -0.52
N ALA A 50 -14.85 5.45 -0.45
CA ALA A 50 -15.11 6.27 -1.62
C ALA A 50 -13.81 6.75 -2.28
N PHE A 51 -12.70 6.75 -1.55
CA PHE A 51 -11.41 7.22 -2.05
C PHE A 51 -10.42 6.08 -2.36
N VAL A 52 -10.89 4.83 -2.29
CA VAL A 52 -10.02 3.67 -2.44
C VAL A 52 -9.29 3.63 -3.79
N GLU A 53 -9.94 4.13 -4.83
CA GLU A 53 -9.36 4.17 -6.17
C GLU A 53 -8.18 5.14 -6.30
N GLN A 54 -8.01 6.03 -5.33
CA GLN A 54 -6.90 6.98 -5.30
C GLN A 54 -5.65 6.41 -4.63
N TYR A 55 -5.76 5.22 -4.05
CA TYR A 55 -4.63 4.52 -3.45
C TYR A 55 -3.85 3.77 -4.53
N ASP A 56 -2.59 3.47 -4.24
CA ASP A 56 -1.73 2.75 -5.18
C ASP A 56 -1.98 1.25 -5.15
N TYR A 57 -2.33 0.71 -3.99
CA TYR A 57 -2.55 -0.72 -3.78
C TYR A 57 -3.69 -0.95 -2.81
N ILE A 58 -4.32 -2.11 -2.95
CA ILE A 58 -5.27 -2.60 -1.95
C ILE A 58 -4.79 -3.95 -1.44
N VAL A 59 -5.04 -4.20 -0.17
CA VAL A 59 -4.76 -5.51 0.46
C VAL A 59 -6.00 -5.91 1.23
N VAL A 60 -6.48 -7.13 1.00
CA VAL A 60 -7.65 -7.65 1.71
C VAL A 60 -7.19 -8.32 3.00
N ASN A 61 -7.68 -7.83 4.14
CA ASN A 61 -7.35 -8.34 5.46
C ASN A 61 -8.29 -9.47 5.86
N ASP A 62 -8.11 -10.63 5.25
CA ASP A 62 -8.86 -11.83 5.56
C ASP A 62 -8.08 -12.70 6.56
N ASP A 63 -6.81 -12.94 6.26
CA ASP A 63 -5.88 -13.66 7.12
C ASP A 63 -4.70 -12.75 7.41
N LEU A 64 -4.36 -12.58 8.68
CA LEU A 64 -3.28 -11.66 9.09
C LEU A 64 -1.95 -12.02 8.43
N GLY A 65 -1.59 -13.30 8.40
CA GLY A 65 -0.36 -13.76 7.78
C GLY A 65 -0.30 -13.42 6.30
N ALA A 66 -1.37 -13.74 5.57
CA ALA A 66 -1.47 -13.44 4.15
C ALA A 66 -1.46 -11.93 3.88
N CYS A 67 -2.12 -11.15 4.75
CA CYS A 67 -2.13 -9.70 4.65
C CYS A 67 -0.71 -9.13 4.80
N MET A 68 0.04 -9.62 5.78
CA MET A 68 1.42 -9.19 6.02
C MET A 68 2.33 -9.56 4.85
N GLU A 69 2.16 -10.75 4.29
CA GLU A 69 2.91 -11.18 3.11
C GLU A 69 2.62 -10.30 1.90
N ALA A 70 1.35 -9.95 1.71
CA ALA A 70 0.95 -9.08 0.60
C ALA A 70 1.58 -7.69 0.74
N VAL A 71 1.53 -7.10 1.93
CA VAL A 71 2.14 -5.79 2.19
C VAL A 71 3.65 -5.86 1.98
N ASN A 72 4.30 -6.90 2.49
CA ASN A 72 5.73 -7.09 2.32
C ASN A 72 6.11 -7.24 0.84
N GLY A 73 5.30 -7.97 0.08
CA GLY A 73 5.48 -8.12 -1.37
C GLY A 73 5.42 -6.78 -2.09
N ILE A 74 4.49 -5.92 -1.70
CA ILE A 74 4.36 -4.58 -2.28
C ILE A 74 5.61 -3.75 -1.97
N VAL A 75 6.07 -3.77 -0.72
CA VAL A 75 7.27 -3.04 -0.31
C VAL A 75 8.47 -3.52 -1.11
N CYS A 76 8.65 -4.83 -1.23
CA CYS A 76 9.75 -5.41 -2.01
C CYS A 76 9.68 -5.01 -3.48
N ALA A 77 8.50 -5.08 -4.08
CA ALA A 77 8.31 -4.72 -5.48
C ALA A 77 8.61 -3.22 -5.71
N GLU A 78 8.18 -2.38 -4.80
CA GLU A 78 8.42 -0.93 -4.92
C GLU A 78 9.92 -0.59 -4.87
N HIS A 79 10.70 -1.35 -4.10
CA HIS A 79 12.15 -1.16 -4.04
C HIS A 79 12.85 -1.49 -5.37
N GLN A 80 12.20 -2.21 -6.27
CA GLN A 80 12.74 -2.56 -7.57
C GLN A 80 12.45 -1.52 -8.66
N ARG A 81 11.73 -0.45 -8.33
CA ARG A 81 11.45 0.59 -9.31
C ARG A 81 12.74 1.29 -9.75
N PRO A 82 12.89 1.57 -11.06
CA PRO A 82 14.10 2.23 -11.56
C PRO A 82 14.44 3.54 -10.84
N ASN A 83 13.45 4.35 -10.50
CA ASN A 83 13.68 5.62 -9.85
C ASN A 83 14.29 5.51 -8.44
N LEU A 84 14.19 4.33 -7.82
CA LEU A 84 14.82 4.05 -6.53
C LEU A 84 16.19 3.37 -6.68
N ASN A 85 16.62 3.11 -7.92
CA ASN A 85 17.87 2.42 -8.22
C ASN A 85 18.74 3.22 -9.18
N LEU A 86 18.62 4.53 -9.15
CA LEU A 86 19.28 5.41 -10.11
C LEU A 86 20.81 5.36 -10.04
N GLU A 87 21.37 5.23 -8.85
CA GLU A 87 22.83 5.15 -8.70
C GLU A 87 23.37 3.90 -9.40
N HIS A 88 22.75 2.75 -9.17
CA HIS A 88 23.16 1.51 -9.83
C HIS A 88 23.01 1.58 -11.34
N ILE A 89 21.88 2.16 -11.80
CA ILE A 89 21.62 2.32 -13.23
C ILE A 89 22.68 3.23 -13.88
N THR A 90 22.99 4.36 -13.23
CA THR A 90 23.99 5.31 -13.73
C THR A 90 25.35 4.66 -13.83
N ASN A 91 25.77 3.94 -12.79
CA ASN A 91 27.05 3.24 -12.78
C ASN A 91 27.13 2.21 -13.90
N LEU A 92 26.08 1.44 -14.11
CA LEU A 92 26.04 0.44 -15.18
C LEU A 92 26.15 1.11 -16.53
N LYS A 93 25.44 2.19 -16.77
CA LYS A 93 25.51 2.93 -18.04
C LYS A 93 26.93 3.44 -18.33
N GLU A 94 27.59 3.96 -17.29
CA GLU A 94 28.98 4.44 -17.43
C GLU A 94 29.95 3.31 -17.75
N GLU A 95 29.80 2.17 -17.08
CA GLU A 95 30.63 1.00 -17.33
C GLU A 95 30.42 0.45 -18.73
N LEU A 96 29.17 0.37 -19.19
CA LEU A 96 28.85 -0.09 -20.53
C LEU A 96 29.44 0.85 -21.58
N ASN A 97 29.34 2.17 -21.36
CA ASN A 97 29.89 3.16 -22.26
C ASN A 97 31.42 3.00 -22.39
N ALA A 98 32.11 2.80 -21.28
CA ALA A 98 33.54 2.59 -21.25
C ALA A 98 33.95 1.33 -22.05
N LEU A 99 33.21 0.23 -21.85
CA LEU A 99 33.49 -1.02 -22.57
C LEU A 99 33.27 -0.88 -24.08
N VAL A 100 32.20 -0.19 -24.47
CA VAL A 100 31.88 0.04 -25.89
C VAL A 100 32.98 0.86 -26.56
N LYS A 101 33.56 1.82 -25.83
CA LYS A 101 34.65 2.63 -26.34
C LYS A 101 36.02 1.95 -26.27
N GLY A 102 36.09 0.77 -25.71
CA GLY A 102 37.35 0.03 -25.54
C GLY A 102 38.20 0.53 -24.37
N GLU A 103 37.59 1.28 -23.43
CA GLU A 103 38.25 1.76 -22.23
C GLU A 103 37.97 0.77 -21.08
N ASN A 104 38.98 0.39 -20.33
CA ASN A 104 38.81 -0.51 -19.19
C ASN A 104 39.48 0.07 -17.97
#